data_b37734ae8c6484bf2827342c0d28895d
#
_entry.id   b37734ae8c6484bf2827342c0d28895d
#
_cell.length_a   1.000
_cell.length_b   1.000
_cell.length_c   1.000
_cell.angle_alpha   90.00
_cell.angle_beta   90.00
_cell.angle_gamma   90.00
#
_symmetry.space_group_name_H-M   'P 1'
#
loop_
_entity.id
_entity.type
_entity.pdbx_description
1 polymer ?
#
loop_
_entity_poly.entity_id
_entity_poly.type
_entity_poly.pdbx_seq_one_letter_code
_entity_poly.pdbx_strand_id
1 'polypeptide(L)'
;MRAFRFSDGEPLQPFLASVRFTDRNYLVGAKAAVSASPGDGWRISAALDARSGRDMHVEGVFTNAVTAGLRLARRFGEGHELSVLCIVPPSVRGTRLSSSEEAFTLTGDRLYNPAWGWQDGRVRNSRVRRETVPLALAAYAVPLSASTSFAATLAAEAGVAKYSMLDWYDARTPMPDNYRYLPSYTGDRETEQAWLARDPRYTQIDWDELIRQNRMAGGHAVYALEDRVE
;
A
#
# COMPACT_ATOMS: atom_id res chain seq x y z
N MET A 1 -8.83 5.00 17.49
CA MET A 1 -9.28 3.75 18.12
C MET A 1 -9.90 2.88 17.05
N ARG A 2 -9.33 1.69 16.74
CA ARG A 2 -9.92 0.73 15.80
C ARG A 2 -10.81 -0.23 16.60
N ALA A 3 -12.04 -0.43 16.18
CA ALA A 3 -12.94 -1.39 16.79
C ALA A 3 -12.94 -2.67 15.94
N PHE A 4 -12.63 -3.79 16.57
CA PHE A 4 -12.67 -5.10 15.94
C PHE A 4 -13.90 -5.87 16.46
N ARG A 5 -14.70 -6.37 15.55
CA ARG A 5 -15.85 -7.20 15.89
C ARG A 5 -15.77 -8.53 15.14
N PHE A 6 -15.79 -9.62 15.86
CA PHE A 6 -16.07 -10.92 15.30
C PHE A 6 -17.59 -11.06 15.14
N SER A 7 -18.05 -11.25 13.92
CA SER A 7 -19.44 -11.67 13.72
C SER A 7 -19.49 -13.20 13.71
N ASP A 8 -20.50 -13.75 14.35
CA ASP A 8 -20.86 -15.18 14.25
C ASP A 8 -21.43 -15.52 12.88
N GLY A 9 -20.96 -14.82 11.83
CA GLY A 9 -21.45 -14.96 10.48
C GLY A 9 -21.64 -16.42 10.08
N GLU A 10 -22.58 -16.63 9.15
CA GLU A 10 -22.89 -17.91 8.53
C GLU A 10 -21.63 -18.73 8.24
N PRO A 11 -21.72 -20.07 8.25
CA PRO A 11 -20.57 -20.92 7.95
C PRO A 11 -19.94 -20.45 6.63
N LEU A 12 -18.68 -20.05 6.68
CA LEU A 12 -17.90 -19.71 5.49
C LEU A 12 -18.03 -20.88 4.51
N GLN A 13 -18.25 -20.57 3.25
CA GLN A 13 -18.27 -21.59 2.21
C GLN A 13 -17.00 -22.45 2.34
N PRO A 14 -17.08 -23.78 2.18
CA PRO A 14 -15.93 -24.67 2.34
C PRO A 14 -14.72 -24.26 1.50
N PHE A 15 -14.99 -23.67 0.35
CA PHE A 15 -13.98 -23.15 -0.56
C PHE A 15 -14.51 -21.91 -1.28
N LEU A 16 -13.64 -20.93 -1.43
CA LEU A 16 -13.86 -19.72 -2.23
C LEU A 16 -12.60 -19.43 -3.03
N ALA A 17 -12.75 -19.20 -4.34
CA ALA A 17 -11.70 -18.63 -5.16
C ALA A 17 -12.27 -17.49 -5.99
N SER A 18 -11.49 -16.42 -6.17
CA SER A 18 -11.87 -15.30 -7.02
C SER A 18 -10.65 -14.66 -7.67
N VAL A 19 -10.85 -14.17 -8.89
CA VAL A 19 -9.90 -13.33 -9.59
C VAL A 19 -10.56 -11.99 -9.86
N ARG A 20 -9.80 -10.92 -9.73
CA ARG A 20 -10.27 -9.55 -9.92
C ARG A 20 -9.32 -8.83 -10.86
N PHE A 21 -9.88 -8.04 -11.75
CA PHE A 21 -9.17 -7.10 -12.60
C PHE A 21 -9.64 -5.69 -12.27
N THR A 22 -8.72 -4.76 -12.21
CA THR A 22 -9.02 -3.36 -11.95
C THR A 22 -8.03 -2.47 -12.71
N ASP A 23 -8.42 -1.27 -13.02
CA ASP A 23 -7.61 -0.24 -13.65
C ASP A 23 -6.98 0.74 -12.66
N ARG A 24 -7.32 0.61 -11.35
CA ARG A 24 -6.84 1.49 -10.28
C ARG A 24 -6.04 0.76 -9.24
N ASN A 25 -4.90 1.34 -8.84
CA ASN A 25 -3.97 0.88 -7.81
C ASN A 25 -3.21 -0.40 -8.14
N TYR A 26 -3.84 -1.41 -8.76
CA TYR A 26 -3.24 -2.66 -9.22
C TYR A 26 -4.01 -3.18 -10.43
N LEU A 27 -3.46 -4.14 -11.16
CA LEU A 27 -4.11 -4.70 -12.36
C LEU A 27 -4.87 -6.00 -12.07
N VAL A 28 -4.27 -6.87 -11.28
CA VAL A 28 -4.82 -8.19 -11.00
C VAL A 28 -4.81 -8.49 -9.51
N GLY A 29 -5.87 -9.12 -9.04
CA GLY A 29 -5.96 -9.68 -7.71
C GLY A 29 -6.52 -11.09 -7.75
N ALA A 30 -6.02 -11.95 -6.88
CA ALA A 30 -6.52 -13.30 -6.70
C ALA A 30 -6.75 -13.55 -5.21
N LYS A 31 -7.84 -14.21 -4.87
CA LYS A 31 -8.18 -14.61 -3.51
C LYS A 31 -8.57 -16.08 -3.49
N ALA A 32 -8.05 -16.79 -2.51
CA ALA A 32 -8.51 -18.14 -2.16
C ALA A 32 -8.80 -18.21 -0.67
N ALA A 33 -9.85 -18.92 -0.29
CA ALA A 33 -10.17 -19.18 1.10
C ALA A 33 -10.74 -20.59 1.25
N VAL A 34 -10.41 -21.23 2.36
CA VAL A 34 -10.92 -22.55 2.74
C VAL A 34 -11.44 -22.51 4.16
N SER A 35 -12.47 -23.31 4.42
CA SER A 35 -13.06 -23.45 5.73
C SER A 35 -13.43 -24.90 5.99
N ALA A 36 -13.16 -25.40 7.18
CA ALA A 36 -13.46 -26.74 7.58
C ALA A 36 -13.97 -26.80 9.02
N SER A 37 -14.84 -27.77 9.30
CA SER A 37 -15.32 -28.09 10.64
C SER A 37 -15.01 -29.56 10.93
N PRO A 38 -13.80 -29.87 11.44
CA PRO A 38 -13.34 -31.25 11.59
C PRO A 38 -14.02 -32.03 12.72
N GLY A 39 -14.96 -31.45 13.43
CA GLY A 39 -15.66 -32.07 14.56
C GLY A 39 -15.30 -31.41 15.90
N ASP A 40 -15.86 -31.92 17.00
CA ASP A 40 -15.62 -31.47 18.39
C ASP A 40 -15.73 -29.94 18.59
N GLY A 41 -16.60 -29.29 17.80
CA GLY A 41 -16.82 -27.85 17.87
C GLY A 41 -15.72 -27.00 17.22
N TRP A 42 -14.74 -27.60 16.56
CA TRP A 42 -13.68 -26.89 15.85
C TRP A 42 -14.16 -26.31 14.53
N ARG A 43 -13.69 -25.10 14.23
CA ARG A 43 -13.79 -24.43 12.94
C ARG A 43 -12.44 -23.84 12.58
N ILE A 44 -11.98 -24.14 11.39
CA ILE A 44 -10.69 -23.69 10.86
C ILE A 44 -10.96 -22.97 9.56
N SER A 45 -10.41 -21.77 9.39
CA SER A 45 -10.52 -21.02 8.14
C SER A 45 -9.17 -20.42 7.80
N ALA A 46 -8.77 -20.55 6.54
CA ALA A 46 -7.57 -19.91 6.00
C ALA A 46 -7.91 -19.13 4.74
N ALA A 47 -7.27 -18.00 4.54
CA ALA A 47 -7.46 -17.17 3.36
C ALA A 47 -6.14 -16.58 2.90
N LEU A 48 -6.00 -16.46 1.58
CA LEU A 48 -4.90 -15.76 0.91
C LEU A 48 -5.50 -14.79 -0.10
N ASP A 49 -5.08 -13.51 -0.08
CA ASP A 49 -5.42 -12.49 -1.07
C ASP A 49 -4.12 -11.89 -1.60
N ALA A 50 -3.90 -11.96 -2.90
CA ALA A 50 -2.75 -11.38 -3.57
C ALA A 50 -3.21 -10.33 -4.58
N ARG A 51 -2.48 -9.22 -4.66
CA ARG A 51 -2.73 -8.10 -5.58
C ARG A 51 -1.44 -7.64 -6.20
N SER A 52 -1.44 -7.41 -7.50
CA SER A 52 -0.25 -6.96 -8.20
C SER A 52 -0.59 -6.11 -9.41
N GLY A 53 0.28 -5.16 -9.69
CA GLY A 53 0.26 -4.35 -10.88
C GLY A 53 0.31 -2.86 -10.63
N ARG A 54 0.29 -2.11 -11.72
CA ARG A 54 0.31 -0.65 -11.75
C ARG A 54 -1.10 -0.07 -11.85
N ASP A 55 -1.25 1.18 -11.45
CA ASP A 55 -2.42 2.00 -11.77
C ASP A 55 -2.39 2.36 -13.26
N MET A 56 -3.53 2.30 -13.95
CA MET A 56 -3.62 2.65 -15.38
C MET A 56 -3.83 4.14 -15.63
N HIS A 57 -4.23 4.90 -14.61
CA HIS A 57 -4.57 6.31 -14.70
C HIS A 57 -3.53 7.23 -14.06
N VAL A 58 -2.75 6.70 -13.12
CA VAL A 58 -1.71 7.47 -12.40
C VAL A 58 -0.36 6.83 -12.63
N GLU A 59 0.46 7.48 -13.42
CA GLU A 59 1.79 6.99 -13.77
C GLU A 59 2.68 6.84 -12.54
N GLY A 60 3.50 5.78 -12.53
CA GLY A 60 4.40 5.46 -11.43
C GLY A 60 3.73 4.88 -10.19
N VAL A 61 2.40 4.82 -10.10
CA VAL A 61 1.67 4.18 -8.99
C VAL A 61 1.53 2.69 -9.24
N PHE A 62 1.78 1.91 -8.19
CA PHE A 62 1.66 0.45 -8.23
C PHE A 62 1.32 -0.12 -6.86
N THR A 63 0.81 -1.34 -6.82
CA THR A 63 0.61 -2.10 -5.58
C THR A 63 1.02 -3.55 -5.80
N ASN A 64 1.86 -4.06 -4.89
CA ASN A 64 2.13 -5.47 -4.74
C ASN A 64 1.85 -5.83 -3.28
N ALA A 65 0.86 -6.66 -3.04
CA ALA A 65 0.42 -6.99 -1.69
C ALA A 65 -0.02 -8.45 -1.60
N VAL A 66 0.26 -9.06 -0.48
CA VAL A 66 -0.26 -10.38 -0.12
C VAL A 66 -0.84 -10.26 1.28
N THR A 67 -2.02 -10.84 1.50
CA THR A 67 -2.61 -10.93 2.83
C THR A 67 -2.93 -12.38 3.10
N ALA A 68 -2.31 -12.95 4.12
CA ALA A 68 -2.61 -14.28 4.61
C ALA A 68 -3.37 -14.17 5.93
N GLY A 69 -4.41 -14.97 6.10
CA GLY A 69 -5.21 -15.03 7.32
C GLY A 69 -5.50 -16.47 7.73
N LEU A 70 -5.42 -16.73 9.03
CA LEU A 70 -5.78 -17.99 9.65
C LEU A 70 -6.68 -17.73 10.85
N ARG A 71 -7.84 -18.38 10.88
CA ARG A 71 -8.74 -18.37 12.03
C ARG A 71 -8.94 -19.78 12.55
N LEU A 72 -8.80 -19.94 13.86
CA LEU A 72 -9.15 -21.12 14.60
C LEU A 72 -10.25 -20.74 15.57
N ALA A 73 -11.32 -21.52 15.63
CA ALA A 73 -12.39 -21.33 16.62
C ALA A 73 -12.83 -22.69 17.17
N ARG A 74 -13.21 -22.72 18.44
CA ARG A 74 -13.75 -23.90 19.09
C ARG A 74 -14.96 -23.54 19.93
N ARG A 75 -16.05 -24.26 19.71
CA ARG A 75 -17.21 -24.25 20.58
C ARG A 75 -17.12 -25.43 21.56
N PHE A 76 -17.42 -25.19 22.83
CA PHE A 76 -17.40 -26.18 23.87
C PHE A 76 -18.42 -25.87 24.96
N GLY A 77 -18.76 -26.87 25.76
CA GLY A 77 -19.76 -26.73 26.85
C GLY A 77 -21.11 -26.18 26.38
N GLU A 78 -21.70 -25.34 27.20
CA GLU A 78 -23.03 -24.75 26.95
C GLU A 78 -22.97 -23.46 26.12
N GLY A 79 -22.31 -23.52 24.93
CA GLY A 79 -22.28 -22.39 23.97
C GLY A 79 -21.07 -21.47 24.13
N HIS A 80 -20.06 -21.86 24.91
CA HIS A 80 -18.79 -21.16 24.95
C HIS A 80 -18.08 -21.20 23.58
N GLU A 81 -17.53 -20.10 23.14
CA GLU A 81 -16.71 -20.03 21.94
C GLU A 81 -15.38 -19.30 22.24
N LEU A 82 -14.29 -19.95 21.91
CA LEU A 82 -12.95 -19.33 21.87
C LEU A 82 -12.49 -19.27 20.42
N SER A 83 -12.00 -18.14 19.96
CA SER A 83 -11.44 -17.99 18.63
C SER A 83 -10.17 -17.17 18.61
N VAL A 84 -9.26 -17.54 17.71
CA VAL A 84 -8.03 -16.82 17.43
C VAL A 84 -7.99 -16.54 15.93
N LEU A 85 -7.65 -15.30 15.56
CA LEU A 85 -7.43 -14.88 14.18
C LEU A 85 -6.05 -14.23 14.09
N CYS A 86 -5.26 -14.68 13.11
CA CYS A 86 -4.01 -14.04 12.74
C CYS A 86 -4.09 -13.58 11.28
N ILE A 87 -3.68 -12.35 11.01
CA ILE A 87 -3.60 -11.77 9.66
C ILE A 87 -2.20 -11.20 9.46
N VAL A 88 -1.56 -11.53 8.35
CA VAL A 88 -0.25 -11.01 7.96
C VAL A 88 -0.36 -10.36 6.58
N PRO A 89 -0.35 -9.00 6.48
CA PRO A 89 -0.58 -8.26 5.25
C PRO A 89 0.68 -7.58 4.70
N PRO A 90 1.74 -8.28 4.23
CA PRO A 90 2.87 -7.60 3.60
C PRO A 90 2.44 -6.87 2.32
N SER A 91 2.91 -5.64 2.17
CA SER A 91 2.62 -4.84 0.97
C SER A 91 3.77 -3.90 0.59
N VAL A 92 3.89 -3.65 -0.70
CA VAL A 92 4.77 -2.63 -1.29
C VAL A 92 3.93 -1.80 -2.25
N ARG A 93 3.90 -0.48 -2.05
CA ARG A 93 3.09 0.44 -2.87
C ARG A 93 3.91 1.64 -3.29
N GLY A 94 3.91 1.97 -4.57
CA GLY A 94 4.32 3.29 -5.06
C GLY A 94 3.11 4.22 -5.02
N THR A 95 3.28 5.38 -4.39
CA THR A 95 2.17 6.32 -4.18
C THR A 95 2.30 7.55 -5.06
N ARG A 96 1.20 8.25 -5.27
CA ARG A 96 1.17 9.55 -5.92
C ARG A 96 1.59 10.64 -4.92
N LEU A 97 2.32 11.63 -5.40
CA LEU A 97 2.52 12.90 -4.73
C LEU A 97 1.60 13.96 -5.36
N SER A 98 1.06 14.84 -4.54
CA SER A 98 0.32 16.01 -5.03
C SER A 98 1.29 16.98 -5.72
N SER A 99 0.83 17.71 -6.71
CA SER A 99 1.59 18.69 -7.46
C SER A 99 0.95 20.07 -7.41
N SER A 100 1.57 21.06 -8.06
CA SER A 100 1.05 22.42 -8.15
C SER A 100 -0.10 22.52 -9.15
N GLU A 101 -0.96 23.53 -9.00
CA GLU A 101 -2.03 23.81 -9.95
C GLU A 101 -1.46 24.18 -11.35
N GLU A 102 -0.30 24.84 -11.39
CA GLU A 102 0.40 25.14 -12.63
C GLU A 102 0.81 23.86 -13.37
N ALA A 103 1.41 22.89 -12.66
CA ALA A 103 1.80 21.61 -13.25
C ALA A 103 0.59 20.82 -13.77
N PHE A 104 -0.54 20.84 -13.06
CA PHE A 104 -1.79 20.22 -13.53
C PHE A 104 -2.33 20.92 -14.78
N THR A 105 -2.24 22.23 -14.85
CA THR A 105 -2.70 23.03 -16.01
C THR A 105 -1.81 22.76 -17.22
N LEU A 106 -0.50 22.80 -17.06
CA LEU A 106 0.47 22.58 -18.12
C LEU A 106 0.40 21.15 -18.69
N THR A 107 0.27 20.16 -17.83
CA THR A 107 0.12 18.76 -18.28
C THR A 107 -1.28 18.44 -18.77
N GLY A 108 -2.29 19.28 -18.48
CA GLY A 108 -3.70 18.99 -18.75
C GLY A 108 -4.18 17.75 -18.00
N ASP A 109 -3.52 17.38 -16.90
CA ASP A 109 -3.78 16.14 -16.18
C ASP A 109 -3.84 16.36 -14.66
N ARG A 110 -5.03 16.26 -14.11
CA ARG A 110 -5.27 16.32 -12.65
C ARG A 110 -4.71 15.10 -11.88
N LEU A 111 -4.32 14.06 -12.58
CA LEU A 111 -3.72 12.86 -12.03
C LEU A 111 -2.19 12.82 -12.20
N TYR A 112 -1.59 13.88 -12.75
CA TYR A 112 -0.15 14.01 -12.86
C TYR A 112 0.55 13.67 -11.54
N ASN A 113 1.63 12.89 -11.62
CA ASN A 113 2.41 12.44 -10.49
C ASN A 113 3.87 12.81 -10.68
N PRO A 114 4.42 13.77 -9.92
CA PRO A 114 5.83 14.17 -10.03
C PRO A 114 6.79 13.19 -9.34
N ALA A 115 6.28 12.17 -8.64
CA ALA A 115 7.09 11.32 -7.77
C ALA A 115 7.72 10.13 -8.49
N TRP A 116 7.73 10.08 -9.81
CA TRP A 116 8.26 8.96 -10.57
C TRP A 116 9.12 9.40 -11.75
N GLY A 117 9.84 8.48 -12.30
CA GLY A 117 10.63 8.65 -13.51
C GLY A 117 11.25 7.34 -13.96
N TRP A 118 12.13 7.42 -14.93
CA TRP A 118 12.84 6.28 -15.48
C TRP A 118 14.24 6.16 -14.87
N GLN A 119 14.66 4.92 -14.60
CA GLN A 119 16.02 4.55 -14.27
C GLN A 119 16.38 3.29 -15.06
N ASP A 120 17.42 3.33 -15.87
CA ASP A 120 17.86 2.20 -16.70
C ASP A 120 16.70 1.52 -17.46
N GLY A 121 15.78 2.31 -18.03
CA GLY A 121 14.60 1.83 -18.76
C GLY A 121 13.50 1.23 -17.88
N ARG A 122 13.56 1.39 -16.56
CA ARG A 122 12.54 0.91 -15.62
C ARG A 122 11.84 2.05 -14.91
N VAL A 123 10.54 1.93 -14.75
CA VAL A 123 9.75 2.87 -13.95
C VAL A 123 10.16 2.76 -12.48
N ARG A 124 10.49 3.89 -11.88
CA ARG A 124 10.84 4.01 -10.47
C ARG A 124 10.04 5.12 -9.81
N ASN A 125 9.46 4.81 -8.66
CA ASN A 125 8.72 5.77 -7.84
C ASN A 125 9.55 6.16 -6.61
N SER A 126 9.58 7.44 -6.28
CA SER A 126 10.32 7.96 -5.12
C SER A 126 9.57 7.79 -3.80
N ARG A 127 8.25 7.59 -3.86
CA ARG A 127 7.36 7.48 -2.71
C ARG A 127 6.85 6.05 -2.58
N VAL A 128 7.71 5.16 -2.07
CA VAL A 128 7.39 3.75 -1.87
C VAL A 128 7.12 3.50 -0.40
N ARG A 129 5.95 2.94 -0.13
CA ARG A 129 5.54 2.46 1.20
C ARG A 129 5.66 0.95 1.24
N ARG A 130 6.40 0.44 2.22
CA ARG A 130 6.54 -0.99 2.51
C ARG A 130 6.01 -1.25 3.90
N GLU A 131 5.04 -2.14 4.01
CA GLU A 131 4.38 -2.41 5.28
C GLU A 131 4.23 -3.90 5.51
N THR A 132 4.46 -4.30 6.73
CA THR A 132 4.07 -5.61 7.25
C THR A 132 3.68 -5.41 8.71
N VAL A 133 2.37 -5.26 8.95
CA VAL A 133 1.81 -5.04 10.29
C VAL A 133 0.83 -6.18 10.58
N PRO A 134 1.32 -7.31 11.11
CA PRO A 134 0.50 -8.43 11.53
C PRO A 134 -0.49 -8.04 12.62
N LEU A 135 -1.68 -8.63 12.54
CA LEU A 135 -2.75 -8.49 13.53
C LEU A 135 -3.07 -9.86 14.11
N ALA A 136 -3.09 -9.96 15.42
CA ALA A 136 -3.59 -11.12 16.15
C ALA A 136 -4.79 -10.71 17.00
N LEU A 137 -5.86 -11.51 16.93
CA LEU A 137 -7.06 -11.33 17.74
C LEU A 137 -7.37 -12.63 18.48
N ALA A 138 -7.71 -12.52 19.76
CA ALA A 138 -8.28 -13.60 20.55
C ALA A 138 -9.65 -13.15 21.07
N ALA A 139 -10.68 -13.93 20.86
CA ALA A 139 -12.03 -13.60 21.29
C ALA A 139 -12.65 -14.78 22.02
N TYR A 140 -13.33 -14.47 23.11
CA TYR A 140 -14.12 -15.40 23.89
C TYR A 140 -15.55 -14.89 23.98
N ALA A 141 -16.51 -15.77 23.76
CA ALA A 141 -17.92 -15.47 23.87
C ALA A 141 -18.64 -16.58 24.63
N VAL A 142 -19.66 -16.19 25.41
CA VAL A 142 -20.46 -17.11 26.19
C VAL A 142 -21.90 -16.56 26.35
N PRO A 143 -22.96 -17.35 26.12
CA PRO A 143 -24.30 -16.99 26.52
C PRO A 143 -24.43 -17.11 28.04
N LEU A 144 -24.89 -16.04 28.68
CA LEU A 144 -25.16 -16.00 30.13
C LEU A 144 -26.61 -16.35 30.44
N SER A 145 -27.51 -16.07 29.52
CA SER A 145 -28.93 -16.43 29.58
C SER A 145 -29.54 -16.46 28.18
N ALA A 146 -30.83 -16.78 28.07
CA ALA A 146 -31.55 -16.73 26.78
C ALA A 146 -31.54 -15.34 26.11
N SER A 147 -31.34 -14.27 26.89
CA SER A 147 -31.33 -12.87 26.40
C SER A 147 -30.02 -12.13 26.59
N THR A 148 -29.02 -12.74 27.22
CA THR A 148 -27.78 -12.08 27.60
C THR A 148 -26.58 -12.90 27.19
N SER A 149 -25.62 -12.26 26.51
CA SER A 149 -24.33 -12.87 26.19
C SER A 149 -23.18 -11.96 26.64
N PHE A 150 -22.05 -12.57 26.98
CA PHE A 150 -20.80 -11.88 27.24
C PHE A 150 -19.81 -12.17 26.11
N ALA A 151 -19.09 -11.16 25.67
CA ALA A 151 -17.99 -11.31 24.73
C ALA A 151 -16.81 -10.42 25.13
N ALA A 152 -15.62 -10.97 25.06
CA ALA A 152 -14.36 -10.25 25.29
C ALA A 152 -13.43 -10.49 24.10
N THR A 153 -12.73 -9.45 23.66
CA THR A 153 -11.76 -9.53 22.56
C THR A 153 -10.48 -8.84 22.97
N LEU A 154 -9.36 -9.54 22.79
CA LEU A 154 -8.01 -9.00 22.89
C LEU A 154 -7.44 -8.86 21.49
N ALA A 155 -6.87 -7.70 21.18
CA ALA A 155 -6.21 -7.43 19.91
C ALA A 155 -4.74 -7.05 20.17
N ALA A 156 -3.85 -7.58 19.34
CA ALA A 156 -2.45 -7.19 19.30
C ALA A 156 -2.04 -6.93 17.87
N GLU A 157 -1.40 -5.80 17.63
CA GLU A 157 -0.89 -5.38 16.34
C GLU A 157 0.55 -4.90 16.54
N ALA A 158 1.50 -5.44 15.78
CA ALA A 158 2.88 -4.99 15.82
C ALA A 158 3.53 -5.28 14.47
N GLY A 159 4.31 -4.33 13.96
CA GLY A 159 4.94 -4.51 12.67
C GLY A 159 5.84 -3.36 12.27
N VAL A 160 6.19 -3.34 10.99
CA VAL A 160 7.10 -2.35 10.43
C VAL A 160 6.44 -1.69 9.23
N ALA A 161 6.47 -0.36 9.21
CA ALA A 161 6.11 0.47 8.06
C ALA A 161 7.32 1.33 7.66
N LYS A 162 7.73 1.21 6.38
CA LYS A 162 8.86 1.94 5.81
C LYS A 162 8.37 2.83 4.68
N TYR A 163 8.82 4.08 4.70
CA TYR A 163 8.49 5.08 3.69
C TYR A 163 9.76 5.56 3.02
N SER A 164 9.82 5.58 1.70
CA SER A 164 10.93 6.20 0.99
C SER A 164 10.60 7.63 0.62
N MET A 165 11.62 8.47 0.64
CA MET A 165 11.62 9.81 0.08
C MET A 165 12.97 10.05 -0.59
N LEU A 166 13.02 11.02 -1.51
CA LEU A 166 14.28 11.39 -2.16
C LEU A 166 15.19 12.11 -1.17
N ASP A 167 16.46 11.80 -1.29
CA ASP A 167 17.56 12.55 -0.72
C ASP A 167 18.49 13.00 -1.86
N TRP A 168 18.96 14.26 -1.80
CA TRP A 168 19.86 14.83 -2.81
C TRP A 168 20.98 15.64 -2.10
N TYR A 169 22.13 15.03 -2.04
CA TYR A 169 23.30 15.59 -1.38
C TYR A 169 23.99 16.58 -2.32
N ASP A 170 23.90 17.89 -2.01
CA ASP A 170 24.40 19.01 -2.84
C ASP A 170 23.92 18.99 -4.32
N ALA A 171 23.06 18.10 -4.69
CA ALA A 171 22.47 18.06 -6.01
C ALA A 171 21.30 19.04 -6.13
N ARG A 172 20.96 19.39 -7.35
CA ARG A 172 19.72 20.11 -7.63
C ARG A 172 18.52 19.28 -7.20
N THR A 173 17.47 19.94 -6.63
CA THR A 173 16.24 19.21 -6.26
C THR A 173 15.71 18.38 -7.43
N PRO A 174 15.48 17.07 -7.25
CA PRO A 174 15.07 16.19 -8.33
C PRO A 174 13.57 16.24 -8.63
N MET A 175 12.80 17.02 -7.86
CA MET A 175 11.34 17.09 -8.05
C MET A 175 11.03 17.99 -9.26
N PRO A 176 10.42 17.43 -10.33
CA PRO A 176 10.17 18.16 -11.56
C PRO A 176 9.20 19.35 -11.37
N ASP A 177 8.26 19.23 -10.45
CA ASP A 177 7.26 20.26 -10.14
C ASP A 177 7.72 21.29 -9.10
N ASN A 178 9.01 21.34 -8.78
CA ASN A 178 9.54 22.41 -7.98
C ASN A 178 9.31 23.76 -8.70
N TYR A 179 8.77 24.76 -7.98
CA TYR A 179 8.39 26.05 -8.56
C TYR A 179 9.50 26.71 -9.39
N ARG A 180 10.78 26.48 -9.06
CA ARG A 180 11.93 27.03 -9.78
C ARG A 180 12.12 26.48 -11.20
N TYR A 181 11.43 25.38 -11.52
CA TYR A 181 11.49 24.71 -12.83
C TYR A 181 10.23 24.95 -13.66
N LEU A 182 9.25 25.64 -13.09
CA LEU A 182 7.99 25.93 -13.76
C LEU A 182 8.07 27.22 -14.58
N PRO A 183 7.32 27.33 -15.67
CA PRO A 183 7.33 28.50 -16.56
C PRO A 183 7.01 29.81 -15.86
N SER A 184 6.14 29.80 -14.84
CA SER A 184 5.82 31.01 -14.06
C SER A 184 7.05 31.62 -13.37
N TYR A 185 8.05 30.82 -13.03
CA TYR A 185 9.30 31.29 -12.44
C TYR A 185 10.38 31.54 -13.46
N THR A 186 10.58 30.61 -14.42
CA THR A 186 11.66 30.69 -15.40
C THR A 186 11.42 31.78 -16.45
N GLY A 187 10.17 32.07 -16.77
CA GLY A 187 9.78 32.97 -17.86
C GLY A 187 10.19 32.46 -19.25
N ASP A 188 10.59 31.21 -19.37
CA ASP A 188 11.17 30.62 -20.54
C ASP A 188 10.14 29.85 -21.38
N ARG A 189 10.02 30.21 -22.65
CA ARG A 189 9.11 29.56 -23.60
C ARG A 189 9.45 28.11 -23.88
N GLU A 190 10.71 27.76 -23.87
CA GLU A 190 11.15 26.38 -24.10
C GLU A 190 10.64 25.48 -22.97
N THR A 191 10.80 25.94 -21.73
CA THR A 191 10.27 25.26 -20.53
C THR A 191 8.74 25.08 -20.63
N GLU A 192 8.00 26.13 -21.01
CA GLU A 192 6.55 26.06 -21.16
C GLU A 192 6.14 25.00 -22.21
N GLN A 193 6.79 25.03 -23.38
CA GLN A 193 6.50 24.09 -24.45
C GLN A 193 6.83 22.64 -24.05
N ALA A 194 7.93 22.42 -23.33
CA ALA A 194 8.31 21.12 -22.85
C ALA A 194 7.29 20.54 -21.84
N TRP A 195 6.79 21.37 -20.94
CA TRP A 195 5.72 20.99 -20.03
C TRP A 195 4.41 20.67 -20.76
N LEU A 196 4.00 21.51 -21.70
CA LEU A 196 2.80 21.28 -22.53
C LEU A 196 2.91 20.01 -23.38
N ALA A 197 4.11 19.70 -23.86
CA ALA A 197 4.41 18.47 -24.60
C ALA A 197 4.58 17.25 -23.67
N ARG A 198 4.54 17.42 -22.35
CA ARG A 198 4.85 16.40 -21.34
C ARG A 198 6.22 15.75 -21.55
N ASP A 199 7.24 16.55 -21.92
CA ASP A 199 8.60 16.04 -22.11
C ASP A 199 9.09 15.39 -20.78
N PRO A 200 9.47 14.11 -20.81
CA PRO A 200 9.93 13.41 -19.60
C PRO A 200 11.09 14.08 -18.87
N ARG A 201 11.95 14.79 -19.60
CA ARG A 201 13.09 15.52 -19.01
C ARG A 201 12.66 16.67 -18.08
N TYR A 202 11.42 17.18 -18.27
CA TYR A 202 10.86 18.28 -17.49
C TYR A 202 9.78 17.82 -16.50
N THR A 203 9.09 16.73 -16.82
CA THR A 203 7.90 16.30 -16.07
C THR A 203 8.11 15.06 -15.20
N GLN A 204 9.32 14.48 -15.22
CA GLN A 204 9.66 13.26 -14.47
C GLN A 204 10.96 13.45 -13.69
N ILE A 205 11.18 12.59 -12.70
CA ILE A 205 12.47 12.53 -11.99
C ILE A 205 13.51 11.91 -12.90
N ASP A 206 14.58 12.65 -13.16
CA ASP A 206 15.78 12.11 -13.79
C ASP A 206 16.62 11.36 -12.74
N TRP A 207 16.37 10.07 -12.61
CA TRP A 207 17.04 9.21 -11.64
C TRP A 207 18.52 9.03 -11.95
N ASP A 208 18.89 8.92 -13.21
CA ASP A 208 20.27 8.66 -13.61
C ASP A 208 21.14 9.90 -13.33
N GLU A 209 20.61 11.09 -13.63
CA GLU A 209 21.26 12.34 -13.31
C GLU A 209 21.36 12.58 -11.81
N LEU A 210 20.29 12.31 -11.04
CA LEU A 210 20.30 12.44 -9.58
C LEU A 210 21.37 11.53 -8.95
N ILE A 211 21.44 10.27 -9.38
CA ILE A 211 22.45 9.32 -8.89
C ILE A 211 23.85 9.79 -9.26
N ARG A 212 24.04 10.26 -10.48
CA ARG A 212 25.34 10.78 -10.95
C ARG A 212 25.80 11.96 -10.11
N GLN A 213 24.94 12.95 -9.89
CA GLN A 213 25.26 14.14 -9.10
C GLN A 213 25.56 13.80 -7.65
N ASN A 214 24.74 12.96 -7.01
CA ASN A 214 24.97 12.54 -5.63
C ASN A 214 26.32 11.83 -5.46
N ARG A 215 26.71 10.98 -6.40
CA ARG A 215 28.02 10.31 -6.38
C ARG A 215 29.17 11.30 -6.53
N MET A 216 29.03 12.28 -7.40
CA MET A 216 30.05 13.30 -7.62
C MET A 216 30.23 14.19 -6.39
N ALA A 217 29.16 14.51 -5.68
CA ALA A 217 29.17 15.30 -4.46
C ALA A 217 29.62 14.51 -3.21
N GLY A 218 29.95 13.21 -3.35
CA GLY A 218 30.34 12.33 -2.24
C GLY A 218 29.16 11.75 -1.47
N GLY A 219 27.94 11.95 -1.93
CA GLY A 219 26.74 11.34 -1.37
C GLY A 219 26.54 9.91 -1.82
N HIS A 220 25.92 9.09 -0.97
CA HIS A 220 25.70 7.67 -1.23
C HIS A 220 24.21 7.32 -1.36
N ALA A 221 23.33 8.11 -0.77
CA ALA A 221 21.91 7.85 -0.75
C ALA A 221 21.17 8.65 -1.84
N VAL A 222 20.22 8.01 -2.46
CA VAL A 222 19.18 8.64 -3.29
C VAL A 222 17.82 8.61 -2.61
N TYR A 223 17.73 7.92 -1.47
CA TYR A 223 16.55 7.87 -0.61
C TYR A 223 16.93 8.06 0.85
N ALA A 224 16.09 8.74 1.58
CA ALA A 224 15.91 8.51 3.00
C ALA A 224 14.84 7.42 3.20
N LEU A 225 15.05 6.53 4.15
CA LEU A 225 14.08 5.57 4.59
C LEU A 225 13.68 5.92 6.02
N GLU A 226 12.41 6.21 6.20
CA GLU A 226 11.84 6.38 7.53
C GLU A 226 11.22 5.05 7.96
N ASP A 227 11.75 4.45 9.02
CA ASP A 227 11.21 3.25 9.65
C ASP A 227 10.31 3.66 10.80
N ARG A 228 9.06 3.20 10.77
CA ARG A 228 8.12 3.31 11.89
C ARG A 228 7.75 1.91 12.36
N VAL A 229 7.80 1.72 13.67
CA VAL A 229 7.26 0.54 14.34
C VAL A 229 5.89 0.95 14.89
N GLU A 230 4.83 0.26 14.46
CA GLU A 230 3.46 0.45 14.94
C GLU A 230 2.99 -0.75 15.74
#